data_1b6e06083bc5fd1707b6f3ad65c2f42b
#
_entry.id   1b6e06083bc5fd1707b6f3ad65c2f42b
#
_cell.length_a   1.000
_cell.length_b   1.000
_cell.length_c   1.000
_cell.angle_alpha   90.00
_cell.angle_beta   90.00
_cell.angle_gamma   90.00
#
_symmetry.space_group_name_H-M   'P 1'
#
loop_
_entity.id
_entity.type
_entity.pdbx_description
1 polymer ?
#
loop_
_entity_poly.entity_id
_entity_poly.type
_entity_poly.pdbx_seq_one_letter_code
_entity_poly.pdbx_strand_id
1 'polypeptide(L)'
;MNVQINAHLVRIHIDREAYKSPNPTSGEALYKLASIPQHRELFREVSGDHEDELIPRDGTTVHLKENEHFYSQKTVTVLVNGEPHETTETRLSFDEVVKIAYPTPPSGEVIEFTVTYRNGPPANPKGTLTAGHSVKLKNKMIFDVTPTDRS
;
A
#
# COMPACT_ATOMS: atom_id res chain seq x y z
N MET A 1 5.02 23.93 -39.55
CA MET A 1 4.05 24.45 -38.68
C MET A 1 3.91 23.64 -37.43
N ASN A 2 3.94 24.29 -36.41
CA ASN A 2 3.86 23.66 -35.17
C ASN A 2 2.43 23.38 -34.81
N VAL A 3 2.12 22.15 -34.73
CA VAL A 3 0.82 21.81 -34.22
C VAL A 3 0.81 22.16 -32.76
N GLN A 4 0.12 23.17 -32.50
CA GLN A 4 -0.07 23.55 -31.14
C GLN A 4 -0.89 22.51 -30.46
N ILE A 5 -0.23 21.57 -29.88
CA ILE A 5 -0.93 20.69 -29.02
C ILE A 5 -1.29 21.50 -27.80
N ASN A 6 -2.48 21.91 -27.77
CA ASN A 6 -3.00 22.47 -26.56
C ASN A 6 -3.14 21.36 -25.57
N ALA A 7 -2.00 20.87 -25.12
CA ALA A 7 -2.03 19.99 -23.99
C ALA A 7 -2.72 20.75 -22.90
N HIS A 8 -3.91 20.35 -22.59
CA HIS A 8 -4.66 20.94 -21.51
C HIS A 8 -3.95 20.54 -20.21
N LEU A 9 -3.18 21.49 -19.68
CA LEU A 9 -2.47 21.24 -18.44
C LEU A 9 -3.36 21.61 -17.27
N VAL A 10 -3.47 20.71 -16.33
CA VAL A 10 -4.18 20.94 -15.09
C VAL A 10 -3.20 21.11 -13.95
N ARG A 11 -3.55 21.94 -13.01
CA ARG A 11 -2.76 22.14 -11.81
C ARG A 11 -3.18 21.11 -10.78
N ILE A 12 -2.21 20.41 -10.23
CA ILE A 12 -2.45 19.46 -9.17
C ILE A 12 -1.43 19.68 -8.06
N HIS A 13 -1.66 19.09 -6.90
CA HIS A 13 -0.76 19.19 -5.78
C HIS A 13 -0.32 17.79 -5.40
N ILE A 14 0.98 17.58 -5.25
CA ILE A 14 1.55 16.31 -4.80
C ILE A 14 2.46 16.63 -3.62
N ASP A 15 2.16 16.03 -2.48
CA ASP A 15 2.89 16.30 -1.23
C ASP A 15 3.02 17.81 -0.95
N ARG A 16 1.91 18.52 -1.18
CA ARG A 16 1.77 19.97 -0.94
C ARG A 16 2.51 20.86 -1.92
N GLU A 17 3.12 20.32 -2.94
CA GLU A 17 3.74 21.11 -3.99
C GLU A 17 2.88 21.13 -5.22
N ALA A 18 2.81 22.27 -5.89
CA ALA A 18 2.00 22.43 -7.08
C ALA A 18 2.76 21.98 -8.31
N TYR A 19 2.07 21.27 -9.17
CA TYR A 19 2.61 20.79 -10.45
C TYR A 19 1.56 21.02 -11.54
N LYS A 20 2.03 21.11 -12.78
CA LYS A 20 1.14 21.08 -13.93
C LYS A 20 1.33 19.78 -14.68
N SER A 21 0.23 19.14 -15.02
CA SER A 21 0.25 17.83 -15.66
C SER A 21 -0.68 17.81 -16.86
N PRO A 22 -0.32 17.09 -17.91
CA PRO A 22 -1.29 16.79 -18.95
C PRO A 22 -2.46 16.01 -18.37
N ASN A 23 -3.62 16.15 -19.00
CA ASN A 23 -4.81 15.43 -18.59
C ASN A 23 -5.47 14.82 -19.83
N PRO A 24 -5.60 13.49 -19.96
CA PRO A 24 -5.20 12.50 -18.95
C PRO A 24 -3.69 12.29 -18.91
N THR A 25 -3.24 11.59 -17.89
CA THR A 25 -1.86 11.22 -17.73
C THR A 25 -1.78 9.74 -17.35
N SER A 26 -0.62 9.27 -16.94
CA SER A 26 -0.48 7.90 -16.43
C SER A 26 0.01 7.94 -15.00
N GLY A 27 -0.20 6.83 -14.29
CA GLY A 27 0.33 6.71 -12.94
C GLY A 27 1.83 6.92 -12.94
N GLU A 28 2.54 6.20 -13.80
CA GLU A 28 4.00 6.34 -13.92
C GLU A 28 4.44 7.79 -14.14
N ALA A 29 3.73 8.52 -14.99
CA ALA A 29 4.07 9.92 -15.27
C ALA A 29 3.93 10.80 -14.03
N LEU A 30 2.93 10.54 -13.20
CA LEU A 30 2.74 11.29 -11.95
C LEU A 30 3.86 11.03 -10.96
N TYR A 31 4.30 9.77 -10.84
CA TYR A 31 5.44 9.45 -9.99
C TYR A 31 6.71 10.16 -10.45
N LYS A 32 6.94 10.23 -11.75
CA LYS A 32 8.09 10.93 -12.31
C LYS A 32 7.98 12.44 -12.11
N LEU A 33 6.81 12.98 -12.30
CA LEU A 33 6.58 14.43 -12.18
C LEU A 33 7.00 14.95 -10.82
N ALA A 34 6.67 14.23 -9.76
CA ALA A 34 6.99 14.62 -8.39
C ALA A 34 8.22 13.92 -7.83
N SER A 35 8.94 13.16 -8.65
CA SER A 35 10.15 12.43 -8.23
C SER A 35 9.90 11.54 -7.02
N ILE A 36 8.80 10.78 -7.06
CA ILE A 36 8.43 9.91 -5.94
C ILE A 36 9.43 8.75 -5.85
N PRO A 37 10.10 8.57 -4.69
CA PRO A 37 11.07 7.48 -4.53
C PRO A 37 10.44 6.09 -4.64
N GLN A 38 11.30 5.09 -4.85
CA GLN A 38 10.89 3.70 -5.04
C GLN A 38 10.07 3.13 -3.88
N HIS A 39 10.34 3.55 -2.66
CA HIS A 39 9.68 3.00 -1.48
C HIS A 39 8.50 3.83 -1.00
N ARG A 40 7.90 4.59 -1.91
CA ARG A 40 6.69 5.34 -1.60
C ARG A 40 5.65 5.09 -2.66
N GLU A 41 4.40 5.04 -2.25
CA GLU A 41 3.27 4.93 -3.16
C GLU A 41 2.49 6.23 -3.17
N LEU A 42 1.88 6.54 -4.30
CA LEU A 42 1.13 7.76 -4.51
C LEU A 42 -0.36 7.49 -4.38
N PHE A 43 -1.04 8.36 -3.66
CA PHE A 43 -2.49 8.27 -3.43
C PHE A 43 -3.19 9.54 -3.87
N ARG A 44 -4.36 9.38 -4.43
CA ARG A 44 -5.27 10.50 -4.70
C ARG A 44 -6.12 10.71 -3.47
N GLU A 45 -6.14 11.92 -2.97
CA GLU A 45 -6.98 12.28 -1.85
C GLU A 45 -8.43 12.37 -2.31
N VAL A 46 -9.32 11.62 -1.64
CA VAL A 46 -10.74 11.58 -1.96
C VAL A 46 -11.50 12.21 -0.81
N SER A 47 -12.40 13.13 -1.15
CA SER A 47 -13.17 13.83 -0.13
C SER A 47 -14.26 12.94 0.48
N GLY A 48 -14.69 13.29 1.69
CA GLY A 48 -15.74 12.56 2.39
C GLY A 48 -15.22 11.31 3.09
N ASP A 49 -16.10 10.35 3.31
CA ASP A 49 -15.78 9.11 4.02
C ASP A 49 -15.24 8.02 3.11
N HIS A 50 -14.78 8.39 1.92
CA HIS A 50 -14.24 7.43 0.97
C HIS A 50 -12.75 7.23 1.20
N GLU A 51 -12.28 6.02 0.91
CA GLU A 51 -10.86 5.72 0.97
C GLU A 51 -10.13 6.44 -0.15
N ASP A 52 -8.90 6.87 0.14
CA ASP A 52 -8.06 7.47 -0.87
C ASP A 52 -7.66 6.43 -1.91
N GLU A 53 -7.49 6.88 -3.14
CA GLU A 53 -7.25 6.00 -4.26
C GLU A 53 -5.76 5.82 -4.52
N LEU A 54 -5.29 4.58 -4.52
CA LEU A 54 -3.92 4.25 -4.89
C LEU A 54 -3.71 4.54 -6.38
N ILE A 55 -2.66 5.27 -6.69
CA ILE A 55 -2.25 5.49 -8.08
C ILE A 55 -1.15 4.49 -8.38
N PRO A 56 -1.38 3.53 -9.28
CA PRO A 56 -0.35 2.53 -9.59
C PRO A 56 0.82 3.15 -10.34
N ARG A 57 2.01 2.62 -10.09
CA ARG A 57 3.23 3.07 -10.78
C ARG A 57 3.37 2.29 -12.09
N ASP A 58 2.47 2.56 -13.01
CA ASP A 58 2.46 1.89 -14.31
C ASP A 58 1.78 2.79 -15.35
N GLY A 59 1.45 2.23 -16.50
CA GLY A 59 0.80 2.95 -17.58
C GLY A 59 -0.69 3.19 -17.45
N THR A 60 -1.28 2.86 -16.30
CA THR A 60 -2.72 3.06 -16.08
C THR A 60 -3.09 4.52 -16.28
N THR A 61 -4.14 4.76 -17.06
CA THR A 61 -4.62 6.10 -17.35
C THR A 61 -5.23 6.73 -16.10
N VAL A 62 -4.83 7.97 -15.84
CA VAL A 62 -5.33 8.74 -14.71
C VAL A 62 -5.95 10.03 -15.24
N HIS A 63 -7.22 10.25 -14.93
CA HIS A 63 -7.92 11.48 -15.28
C HIS A 63 -7.83 12.43 -14.10
N LEU A 64 -7.47 13.68 -14.39
CA LEU A 64 -7.20 14.67 -13.35
C LEU A 64 -8.27 15.76 -13.33
N LYS A 65 -8.46 16.34 -12.15
CA LYS A 65 -9.29 17.51 -11.95
C LYS A 65 -8.41 18.66 -11.48
N GLU A 66 -8.84 19.88 -11.79
CA GLU A 66 -8.11 21.07 -11.38
C GLU A 66 -8.00 21.14 -9.86
N ASN A 67 -6.80 21.44 -9.39
CA ASN A 67 -6.49 21.58 -7.95
C ASN A 67 -6.69 20.31 -7.12
N GLU A 68 -6.58 19.16 -7.77
CA GLU A 68 -6.65 17.88 -7.09
C GLU A 68 -5.42 17.66 -6.22
N HIS A 69 -5.57 16.95 -5.11
CA HIS A 69 -4.49 16.70 -4.17
C HIS A 69 -4.09 15.23 -4.15
N PHE A 70 -2.79 15.01 -4.18
CA PHE A 70 -2.17 13.70 -4.08
C PHE A 70 -1.13 13.73 -2.97
N TYR A 71 -0.83 12.59 -2.41
CA TYR A 71 0.24 12.48 -1.42
C TYR A 71 0.95 11.15 -1.58
N SER A 72 2.23 11.11 -1.18
CA SER A 72 2.97 9.86 -1.19
C SER A 72 3.09 9.33 0.23
N GLN A 73 3.12 8.01 0.35
CA GLN A 73 3.22 7.35 1.64
C GLN A 73 4.29 6.27 1.57
N LYS A 74 5.13 6.21 2.60
CA LYS A 74 6.22 5.27 2.66
C LYS A 74 5.69 3.84 2.74
N THR A 75 6.30 2.93 1.98
CA THR A 75 5.98 1.52 2.04
C THR A 75 6.97 0.79 2.94
N VAL A 76 6.53 -0.33 3.51
CA VAL A 76 7.40 -1.29 4.15
C VAL A 76 7.15 -2.64 3.50
N THR A 77 8.19 -3.47 3.46
CA THR A 77 8.08 -4.83 2.97
C THR A 77 8.17 -5.76 4.17
N VAL A 78 7.19 -6.62 4.31
CA VAL A 78 7.20 -7.67 5.32
C VAL A 78 7.24 -9.02 4.61
N LEU A 79 7.78 -10.02 5.28
CA LEU A 79 7.81 -11.38 4.75
C LEU A 79 6.75 -12.19 5.48
N VAL A 80 5.84 -12.78 4.73
CA VAL A 80 4.79 -13.63 5.28
C VAL A 80 5.00 -15.02 4.72
N ASN A 81 5.38 -15.95 5.56
CA ASN A 81 5.75 -17.32 5.15
C ASN A 81 6.80 -17.31 4.04
N GLY A 82 7.78 -16.41 4.16
CA GLY A 82 8.86 -16.30 3.19
C GLY A 82 8.52 -15.49 1.93
N GLU A 83 7.28 -15.05 1.77
CA GLU A 83 6.87 -14.29 0.61
C GLU A 83 6.85 -12.80 0.94
N PRO A 84 7.49 -11.96 0.11
CA PRO A 84 7.47 -10.52 0.36
C PRO A 84 6.09 -9.93 0.09
N HIS A 85 5.67 -9.04 0.98
CA HIS A 85 4.43 -8.30 0.85
C HIS A 85 4.71 -6.84 1.16
N GLU A 86 4.48 -5.97 0.19
CA GLU A 86 4.70 -4.53 0.35
C GLU A 86 3.39 -3.86 0.76
N THR A 87 3.45 -3.01 1.75
CA THR A 87 2.26 -2.33 2.26
C THR A 87 2.60 -0.92 2.73
N THR A 88 1.61 -0.03 2.66
CA THR A 88 1.71 1.30 3.25
C THR A 88 1.12 1.33 4.67
N GLU A 89 0.59 0.22 5.14
CA GLU A 89 0.05 0.14 6.49
C GLU A 89 1.14 0.30 7.54
N THR A 90 0.82 0.94 8.65
CA THR A 90 1.75 1.06 9.77
C THR A 90 1.60 -0.11 10.74
N ARG A 91 0.47 -0.80 10.70
CA ARG A 91 0.18 -1.95 11.53
C ARG A 91 -0.55 -3.00 10.70
N LEU A 92 -0.39 -4.25 11.10
CA LEU A 92 -1.20 -5.34 10.54
C LEU A 92 -1.86 -6.09 11.68
N SER A 93 -3.13 -6.43 11.48
CA SER A 93 -3.88 -7.23 12.42
C SER A 93 -3.64 -8.73 12.16
N PHE A 94 -4.01 -9.54 13.14
CA PHE A 94 -3.99 -11.00 13.00
C PHE A 94 -4.73 -11.43 11.73
N ASP A 95 -5.95 -10.94 11.54
CA ASP A 95 -6.77 -11.34 10.39
C ASP A 95 -6.13 -10.92 9.08
N GLU A 96 -5.53 -9.73 9.04
CA GLU A 96 -4.85 -9.25 7.83
C GLU A 96 -3.65 -10.12 7.47
N VAL A 97 -2.84 -10.49 8.47
CA VAL A 97 -1.67 -11.34 8.23
C VAL A 97 -2.09 -12.71 7.76
N VAL A 98 -3.11 -13.30 8.39
CA VAL A 98 -3.64 -14.60 7.98
C VAL A 98 -4.15 -14.54 6.54
N LYS A 99 -4.86 -13.48 6.18
CA LYS A 99 -5.40 -13.32 4.83
C LYS A 99 -4.29 -13.17 3.79
N ILE A 100 -3.19 -12.51 4.14
CA ILE A 100 -2.03 -12.41 3.25
C ILE A 100 -1.45 -13.80 3.00
N ALA A 101 -1.29 -14.60 4.04
CA ALA A 101 -0.73 -15.95 3.94
C ALA A 101 -1.68 -16.92 3.22
N TYR A 102 -2.97 -16.79 3.51
CA TYR A 102 -4.00 -17.69 2.98
C TYR A 102 -5.18 -16.88 2.46
N PRO A 103 -5.07 -16.32 1.24
CA PRO A 103 -6.16 -15.53 0.65
C PRO A 103 -7.45 -16.33 0.49
N THR A 104 -7.32 -17.65 0.28
CA THR A 104 -8.44 -18.56 0.23
C THR A 104 -8.27 -19.55 1.37
N PRO A 105 -8.94 -19.35 2.49
CA PRO A 105 -8.76 -20.25 3.63
C PRO A 105 -9.24 -21.65 3.31
N PRO A 106 -8.60 -22.67 3.92
CA PRO A 106 -9.05 -24.06 3.76
C PRO A 106 -10.50 -24.19 4.22
N SER A 107 -11.27 -25.00 3.51
CA SER A 107 -12.67 -25.22 3.83
C SER A 107 -12.90 -26.58 4.46
N GLY A 108 -14.02 -26.72 5.16
CA GLY A 108 -14.50 -28.00 5.66
C GLY A 108 -14.03 -28.40 7.05
N GLU A 109 -13.01 -27.78 7.55
CA GLU A 109 -12.45 -28.10 8.87
C GLU A 109 -12.38 -26.83 9.73
N VAL A 110 -12.36 -27.00 11.04
CA VAL A 110 -12.12 -25.87 11.92
C VAL A 110 -10.61 -25.64 11.97
N ILE A 111 -10.18 -24.59 11.29
CA ILE A 111 -8.77 -24.26 11.21
C ILE A 111 -8.48 -23.07 12.10
N GLU A 112 -7.49 -23.23 12.96
CA GLU A 112 -6.94 -22.13 13.72
C GLU A 112 -5.58 -21.78 13.14
N PHE A 113 -5.23 -20.50 13.23
CA PHE A 113 -3.92 -20.05 12.76
C PHE A 113 -3.09 -19.57 13.94
N THR A 114 -1.82 -19.90 13.90
CA THR A 114 -0.82 -19.34 14.81
C THR A 114 0.02 -18.38 14.00
N VAL A 115 0.13 -17.16 14.48
CA VAL A 115 0.93 -16.12 13.83
C VAL A 115 2.03 -15.70 14.79
N THR A 116 3.28 -15.88 14.36
CA THR A 116 4.44 -15.39 15.10
C THR A 116 5.17 -14.37 14.24
N TYR A 117 5.90 -13.49 14.89
CA TYR A 117 6.69 -12.50 14.17
C TYR A 117 8.06 -12.33 14.81
N ARG A 118 9.00 -11.87 13.99
CA ARG A 118 10.36 -11.57 14.41
C ARG A 118 10.89 -10.44 13.54
N ASN A 119 12.02 -9.90 13.92
CA ASN A 119 12.62 -8.74 13.27
C ASN A 119 11.67 -7.55 13.24
N GLY A 120 10.89 -7.40 14.31
CA GLY A 120 9.98 -6.29 14.47
C GLY A 120 10.66 -5.05 15.03
N PRO A 121 9.86 -4.02 15.35
CA PRO A 121 10.42 -2.79 15.93
C PRO A 121 11.17 -3.06 17.23
N PRO A 122 12.18 -2.23 17.56
CA PRO A 122 12.99 -2.45 18.77
C PRO A 122 12.20 -2.63 20.05
N ALA A 123 11.05 -1.97 20.18
CA ALA A 123 10.22 -2.09 21.38
C ALA A 123 9.43 -3.40 21.42
N ASN A 124 9.32 -4.09 20.29
CA ASN A 124 8.54 -5.33 20.19
C ASN A 124 9.11 -6.19 19.06
N PRO A 125 10.33 -6.72 19.22
CA PRO A 125 11.03 -7.36 18.10
C PRO A 125 10.50 -8.72 17.71
N LYS A 126 9.86 -9.43 18.62
CA LYS A 126 9.31 -10.76 18.33
C LYS A 126 8.18 -11.10 19.29
N GLY A 127 7.34 -12.00 18.86
CA GLY A 127 6.23 -12.44 19.69
C GLY A 127 5.21 -13.24 18.92
N THR A 128 4.06 -13.44 19.55
CA THR A 128 2.90 -14.09 18.96
C THR A 128 1.80 -13.06 18.77
N LEU A 129 1.27 -13.00 17.56
CA LEU A 129 0.14 -12.13 17.25
C LEU A 129 -1.13 -12.95 17.38
N THR A 130 -2.02 -12.53 18.27
CA THR A 130 -3.26 -13.27 18.54
C THR A 130 -4.47 -12.56 17.93
N ALA A 131 -5.55 -13.33 17.77
CA ALA A 131 -6.80 -12.81 17.20
C ALA A 131 -7.27 -11.57 17.96
N GLY A 132 -7.74 -10.58 17.22
CA GLY A 132 -8.20 -9.31 17.78
C GLY A 132 -7.12 -8.30 18.07
N HIS A 133 -5.87 -8.63 17.79
CA HIS A 133 -4.73 -7.75 18.03
C HIS A 133 -4.03 -7.37 16.74
N SER A 134 -3.17 -6.37 16.84
CA SER A 134 -2.35 -5.92 15.71
C SER A 134 -0.94 -5.60 16.19
N VAL A 135 0.02 -5.58 15.27
CA VAL A 135 1.40 -5.23 15.58
C VAL A 135 1.87 -4.11 14.66
N LYS A 136 2.74 -3.27 15.19
CA LYS A 136 3.39 -2.22 14.41
C LYS A 136 4.42 -2.85 13.48
N LEU A 137 4.47 -2.37 12.25
CA LEU A 137 5.36 -2.92 11.24
C LEU A 137 6.72 -2.24 11.22
N LYS A 138 7.71 -3.02 10.81
CA LYS A 138 9.03 -2.54 10.49
C LYS A 138 9.43 -3.18 9.17
N ASN A 139 10.17 -2.44 8.36
CA ASN A 139 10.66 -2.99 7.10
C ASN A 139 11.47 -4.27 7.34
N LYS A 140 11.17 -5.29 6.54
CA LYS A 140 11.79 -6.63 6.63
C LYS A 140 11.34 -7.45 7.83
N MET A 141 10.27 -7.04 8.49
CA MET A 141 9.65 -7.84 9.56
C MET A 141 9.15 -9.16 9.01
N ILE A 142 9.27 -10.22 9.79
CA ILE A 142 8.97 -11.58 9.33
C ILE A 142 7.79 -12.13 10.10
N PHE A 143 6.80 -12.64 9.37
CA PHE A 143 5.63 -13.30 9.93
C PHE A 143 5.62 -14.75 9.49
N ASP A 144 5.36 -15.64 10.44
CA ASP A 144 5.14 -17.04 10.17
C ASP A 144 3.71 -17.39 10.55
N VAL A 145 2.94 -17.87 9.59
CA VAL A 145 1.54 -18.21 9.77
C VAL A 145 1.38 -19.71 9.58
N THR A 146 0.94 -20.39 10.62
CA THR A 146 0.79 -21.84 10.59
C THR A 146 -0.66 -22.22 10.85
N PRO A 147 -1.31 -22.94 9.92
CA PRO A 147 -2.64 -23.46 10.17
C PRO A 147 -2.57 -24.68 11.08
N THR A 148 -3.49 -24.77 12.01
CA THR A 148 -3.61 -25.91 12.90
C THR A 148 -5.03 -26.45 12.81
N ASP A 149 -5.15 -27.71 12.44
CA ASP A 149 -6.44 -28.37 12.38
C ASP A 149 -6.90 -28.72 13.79
N ARG A 150 -8.05 -28.23 14.17
CA ARG A 150 -8.68 -28.61 15.43
C ARG A 150 -9.75 -29.64 15.17
N SER A 151 -9.35 -30.84 15.12
CA SER A 151 -10.32 -31.94 14.99
C SER A 151 -10.90 -32.32 16.35
#